data_5bc3ce2fed7dc36ae6086f36a5b2d651
#
_entry.id   5bc3ce2fed7dc36ae6086f36a5b2d651
#
_cell.length_a   1.000
_cell.length_b   1.000
_cell.length_c   1.000
_cell.angle_alpha   90.00
_cell.angle_beta   90.00
_cell.angle_gamma   90.00
#
_symmetry.space_group_name_H-M   'P 1'
#
loop_
_entity.id
_entity.type
_entity.pdbx_description
1 polymer ?
#
loop_
_entity_poly.entity_id
_entity_poly.type
_entity_poly.pdbx_seq_one_letter_code
_entity_poly.pdbx_strand_id
1 'polypeptide(L)'
;DVAPSRGLGDVYKRQVPALCKLLAQRGVTSAAEAEKFFKPQLSDLHDPFLMRDMEKAVVRLNRALGSKEKIMIYGDYDVDGTTAVSLVYKFLQNYYSGLDYYIPDRYEEGYGISDKSIDYAAENGITLFIALDCGIKAVEKIAYAKSKGIDFIICDHHMPDDQLPDAVAILNPKLEGETYPYKHLSGCGVGYKFMQGFAINNGIDITSDLEPLLDLVAVSIACLLYTSDAADDTP
;
A
#
# COMPACT_ATOMS: atom_id res chain seq x y z
N ASP A 1 -33.87 7.02 -17.33
CA ASP A 1 -33.69 8.30 -18.05
C ASP A 1 -32.97 9.28 -17.11
N VAL A 2 -31.62 9.24 -17.12
CA VAL A 2 -30.82 10.27 -16.47
C VAL A 2 -30.47 11.26 -17.57
N ALA A 3 -31.12 12.44 -17.55
CA ALA A 3 -30.82 13.53 -18.45
C ALA A 3 -29.37 14.00 -18.22
N PRO A 4 -28.53 14.12 -19.26
CA PRO A 4 -27.16 14.59 -19.11
C PRO A 4 -27.16 16.04 -18.64
N SER A 5 -26.36 16.35 -17.62
CA SER A 5 -26.15 17.73 -17.14
C SER A 5 -25.60 18.61 -18.27
N ARG A 6 -26.02 19.89 -18.32
CA ARG A 6 -25.68 20.83 -19.39
C ARG A 6 -24.16 21.08 -19.60
N GLY A 7 -23.28 20.60 -18.74
CA GLY A 7 -21.81 20.75 -18.86
C GLY A 7 -21.12 19.66 -19.69
N LEU A 8 -21.73 18.50 -19.83
CA LEU A 8 -21.22 17.38 -20.62
C LEU A 8 -21.44 17.53 -22.13
N GLY A 9 -22.43 18.32 -22.55
CA GLY A 9 -22.87 18.45 -23.94
C GLY A 9 -21.81 18.92 -24.94
N ASP A 10 -20.81 19.69 -24.52
CA ASP A 10 -19.81 20.26 -25.43
C ASP A 10 -18.59 19.34 -25.62
N VAL A 11 -18.25 18.54 -24.63
CA VAL A 11 -17.16 17.55 -24.72
C VAL A 11 -17.61 16.28 -25.43
N TYR A 12 -18.88 15.90 -25.26
CA TYR A 12 -19.44 14.68 -25.86
C TYR A 12 -19.95 14.86 -27.29
N LYS A 13 -20.07 16.09 -27.81
CA LYS A 13 -20.51 16.33 -29.20
C LYS A 13 -19.61 15.70 -30.27
N ARG A 14 -18.41 15.25 -29.89
CA ARG A 14 -17.44 14.60 -30.80
C ARG A 14 -17.10 13.16 -30.44
N GLN A 15 -17.65 12.62 -29.35
CA GLN A 15 -17.32 11.25 -28.91
C GLN A 15 -18.46 10.28 -29.21
N VAL A 16 -18.09 9.00 -29.37
CA VAL A 16 -19.05 7.91 -29.61
C VAL A 16 -19.97 7.79 -28.39
N PRO A 17 -21.30 7.83 -28.55
CA PRO A 17 -22.27 7.80 -27.43
C PRO A 17 -22.07 6.63 -26.44
N ALA A 18 -21.57 5.49 -26.95
CA ALA A 18 -21.25 4.33 -26.10
C ALA A 18 -20.12 4.61 -25.10
N LEU A 19 -19.08 5.35 -25.53
CA LEU A 19 -17.97 5.73 -24.64
C LEU A 19 -18.44 6.69 -23.54
N CYS A 20 -19.30 7.65 -23.89
CA CYS A 20 -19.87 8.57 -22.92
C CYS A 20 -20.70 7.84 -21.86
N LYS A 21 -21.47 6.83 -22.27
CA LYS A 21 -22.24 6.00 -21.35
C LYS A 21 -21.35 5.19 -20.41
N LEU A 22 -20.27 4.61 -20.91
CA LEU A 22 -19.30 3.87 -20.10
C LEU A 22 -18.57 4.76 -19.09
N LEU A 23 -18.22 5.99 -19.47
CA LEU A 23 -17.63 6.97 -18.56
C LEU A 23 -18.60 7.39 -17.47
N ALA A 24 -19.86 7.66 -17.83
CA ALA A 24 -20.90 8.00 -16.88
C ALA A 24 -21.18 6.87 -15.87
N GLN A 25 -21.13 5.62 -16.32
CA GLN A 25 -21.26 4.43 -15.45
C GLN A 25 -20.10 4.30 -14.45
N ARG A 26 -18.93 4.88 -14.76
CA ARG A 26 -17.75 4.97 -13.87
C ARG A 26 -17.71 6.24 -13.04
N GLY A 27 -18.78 7.00 -13.00
CA GLY A 27 -18.86 8.24 -12.23
C GLY A 27 -18.17 9.44 -12.88
N VAL A 28 -17.63 9.31 -14.10
CA VAL A 28 -17.01 10.40 -14.86
C VAL A 28 -18.11 11.21 -15.52
N THR A 29 -18.47 12.37 -14.93
CA THR A 29 -19.67 13.14 -15.28
C THR A 29 -19.38 14.54 -15.82
N SER A 30 -18.11 14.97 -15.80
CA SER A 30 -17.67 16.27 -16.32
C SER A 30 -16.48 16.16 -17.27
N ALA A 31 -16.22 17.21 -18.04
CA ALA A 31 -15.07 17.29 -18.92
C ALA A 31 -13.73 17.24 -18.16
N ALA A 32 -13.66 17.91 -17.00
CA ALA A 32 -12.47 17.93 -16.17
C ALA A 32 -12.17 16.53 -15.59
N GLU A 33 -13.21 15.81 -15.14
CA GLU A 33 -13.05 14.41 -14.68
C GLU A 33 -12.63 13.49 -15.84
N ALA A 34 -13.18 13.67 -17.05
CA ALA A 34 -12.76 12.91 -18.21
C ALA A 34 -11.30 13.19 -18.60
N GLU A 35 -10.85 14.45 -18.50
CA GLU A 35 -9.45 14.79 -18.75
C GLU A 35 -8.52 14.10 -17.75
N LYS A 36 -8.83 14.13 -16.46
CA LYS A 36 -8.09 13.41 -15.41
C LYS A 36 -8.09 11.91 -15.64
N PHE A 37 -9.24 11.35 -16.04
CA PHE A 37 -9.36 9.91 -16.31
C PHE A 37 -8.46 9.45 -17.45
N PHE A 38 -8.36 10.23 -18.54
CA PHE A 38 -7.56 9.87 -19.71
C PHE A 38 -6.12 10.38 -19.67
N LYS A 39 -5.83 11.37 -18.83
CA LYS A 39 -4.49 11.98 -18.71
C LYS A 39 -4.14 12.18 -17.23
N PRO A 40 -4.08 11.08 -16.44
CA PRO A 40 -3.72 11.19 -15.04
C PRO A 40 -2.31 11.78 -14.90
N GLN A 41 -2.13 12.64 -13.90
CA GLN A 41 -0.85 13.22 -13.55
C GLN A 41 -0.43 12.72 -12.16
N LEU A 42 0.87 12.66 -11.89
CA LEU A 42 1.39 12.31 -10.56
C LEU A 42 0.92 13.29 -9.47
N SER A 43 0.67 14.55 -9.85
CA SER A 43 0.05 15.55 -8.98
C SER A 43 -1.40 15.26 -8.59
N ASP A 44 -2.07 14.31 -9.25
CA ASP A 44 -3.42 13.86 -8.89
C ASP A 44 -3.41 12.81 -7.76
N LEU A 45 -2.23 12.31 -7.39
CA LEU A 45 -2.08 11.40 -6.26
C LEU A 45 -2.41 12.11 -4.95
N HIS A 46 -3.27 11.50 -4.14
CA HIS A 46 -3.62 12.03 -2.82
C HIS A 46 -2.41 12.12 -1.89
N ASP A 47 -2.42 13.12 -1.02
CA ASP A 47 -1.41 13.29 0.03
C ASP A 47 -1.36 12.04 0.92
N PRO A 48 -0.18 11.42 1.11
CA PRO A 48 -0.04 10.24 1.97
C PRO A 48 -0.42 10.52 3.43
N PHE A 49 -0.25 11.75 3.93
CA PHE A 49 -0.59 12.13 5.31
C PHE A 49 -2.10 12.22 5.58
N LEU A 50 -2.94 12.08 4.56
CA LEU A 50 -4.37 11.86 4.76
C LEU A 50 -4.68 10.48 5.37
N MET A 51 -3.74 9.54 5.32
CA MET A 51 -3.88 8.23 5.97
C MET A 51 -3.56 8.33 7.46
N ARG A 52 -4.48 7.89 8.31
CA ARG A 52 -4.54 8.16 9.75
C ARG A 52 -3.22 7.96 10.52
N ASP A 53 -2.52 6.87 10.30
CA ASP A 53 -1.29 6.53 11.05
C ASP A 53 0.00 6.84 10.26
N MET A 54 -0.08 7.56 9.14
CA MET A 54 1.09 7.85 8.31
C MET A 54 2.20 8.57 9.08
N GLU A 55 1.84 9.58 9.86
CA GLU A 55 2.83 10.31 10.67
C GLU A 55 3.53 9.40 11.69
N LYS A 56 2.78 8.54 12.38
CA LYS A 56 3.34 7.57 13.33
C LYS A 56 4.29 6.59 12.63
N ALA A 57 3.91 6.09 11.46
CA ALA A 57 4.73 5.18 10.67
C ALA A 57 6.06 5.83 10.26
N VAL A 58 6.00 7.06 9.75
CA VAL A 58 7.19 7.83 9.34
C VAL A 58 8.09 8.13 10.53
N VAL A 59 7.54 8.57 11.65
CA VAL A 59 8.30 8.83 12.89
C VAL A 59 8.98 7.55 13.39
N ARG A 60 8.29 6.41 13.39
CA ARG A 60 8.87 5.14 13.84
C ARG A 60 10.00 4.69 12.92
N LEU A 61 9.83 4.83 11.59
CA LEU A 61 10.86 4.50 10.62
C LEU A 61 12.08 5.42 10.79
N ASN A 62 11.90 6.72 10.89
CA ASN A 62 12.99 7.68 11.13
C ASN A 62 13.77 7.36 12.41
N ARG A 63 13.07 6.98 13.49
CA ARG A 63 13.71 6.54 14.72
C ARG A 63 14.57 5.30 14.48
N ALA A 64 14.08 4.31 13.74
CA ALA A 64 14.82 3.09 13.44
C ALA A 64 16.12 3.39 12.67
N LEU A 65 16.03 4.25 11.65
CA LEU A 65 17.20 4.65 10.87
C LEU A 65 18.22 5.41 11.74
N GLY A 66 17.75 6.38 12.53
CA GLY A 66 18.59 7.19 13.42
C GLY A 66 19.27 6.37 14.53
N SER A 67 18.59 5.36 15.04
CA SER A 67 19.11 4.45 16.07
C SER A 67 19.89 3.25 15.50
N LYS A 68 20.00 3.15 14.17
CA LYS A 68 20.66 2.04 13.45
C LYS A 68 20.04 0.67 13.80
N GLU A 69 18.74 0.62 13.95
CA GLU A 69 17.99 -0.60 14.19
C GLU A 69 17.98 -1.49 12.93
N LYS A 70 17.99 -2.81 13.11
CA LYS A 70 17.74 -3.71 11.96
C LYS A 70 16.24 -3.76 11.64
N ILE A 71 15.92 -3.65 10.37
CA ILE A 71 14.57 -3.55 9.85
C ILE A 71 14.30 -4.72 8.92
N MET A 72 13.18 -5.43 9.13
CA MET A 72 12.66 -6.44 8.22
C MET A 72 11.60 -5.83 7.30
N ILE A 73 11.78 -6.00 5.99
CA ILE A 73 10.75 -5.74 4.98
C ILE A 73 10.08 -7.06 4.64
N TYR A 74 8.86 -7.24 5.09
CA TYR A 74 8.09 -8.47 4.93
C TYR A 74 6.92 -8.25 3.98
N GLY A 75 6.61 -9.20 3.14
CA GLY A 75 5.41 -9.20 2.31
C GLY A 75 4.94 -10.60 2.01
N ASP A 76 3.67 -10.73 1.60
CA ASP A 76 3.15 -12.01 1.19
C ASP A 76 3.84 -12.53 -0.09
N TYR A 77 3.65 -13.81 -0.39
CA TYR A 77 4.31 -14.52 -1.50
C TYR A 77 3.69 -14.27 -2.88
N ASP A 78 2.57 -13.59 -2.95
CA ASP A 78 1.91 -13.27 -4.22
C ASP A 78 2.55 -12.06 -4.93
N VAL A 79 1.95 -11.65 -6.06
CA VAL A 79 2.52 -10.54 -6.85
C VAL A 79 2.41 -9.21 -6.13
N ASP A 80 1.35 -8.95 -5.36
CA ASP A 80 1.21 -7.71 -4.61
C ASP A 80 2.23 -7.64 -3.48
N GLY A 81 2.33 -8.67 -2.66
CA GLY A 81 3.31 -8.74 -1.57
C GLY A 81 4.76 -8.67 -2.07
N THR A 82 5.11 -9.44 -3.11
CA THR A 82 6.49 -9.44 -3.64
C THR A 82 6.88 -8.13 -4.31
N THR A 83 5.98 -7.48 -5.04
CA THR A 83 6.24 -6.15 -5.62
C THR A 83 6.32 -5.07 -4.54
N ALA A 84 5.50 -5.16 -3.49
CA ALA A 84 5.55 -4.27 -2.34
C ALA A 84 6.90 -4.36 -1.59
N VAL A 85 7.37 -5.58 -1.30
CA VAL A 85 8.70 -5.81 -0.70
C VAL A 85 9.79 -5.21 -1.59
N SER A 86 9.74 -5.52 -2.89
CA SER A 86 10.73 -5.03 -3.84
C SER A 86 10.79 -3.50 -3.89
N LEU A 87 9.64 -2.84 -3.90
CA LEU A 87 9.52 -1.38 -3.92
C LEU A 87 10.13 -0.76 -2.66
N VAL A 88 9.65 -1.19 -1.48
CA VAL A 88 10.06 -0.62 -0.20
C VAL A 88 11.54 -0.89 0.06
N TYR A 89 12.01 -2.12 -0.18
CA TYR A 89 13.41 -2.48 -0.02
C TYR A 89 14.31 -1.67 -0.96
N LYS A 90 13.97 -1.63 -2.27
CA LYS A 90 14.75 -0.91 -3.28
C LYS A 90 14.83 0.59 -3.00
N PHE A 91 13.76 1.18 -2.51
CA PHE A 91 13.76 2.59 -2.12
C PHE A 91 14.64 2.82 -0.88
N LEU A 92 14.41 2.09 0.21
CA LEU A 92 15.10 2.30 1.49
C LEU A 92 16.59 1.96 1.46
N GLN A 93 17.03 0.99 0.62
CA GLN A 93 18.44 0.62 0.53
C GLN A 93 19.36 1.77 0.07
N ASN A 94 18.79 2.78 -0.59
CA ASN A 94 19.54 3.99 -0.99
C ASN A 94 19.92 4.85 0.22
N TYR A 95 19.22 4.69 1.33
CA TYR A 95 19.34 5.54 2.53
C TYR A 95 19.80 4.77 3.76
N TYR A 96 19.63 3.46 3.76
CA TYR A 96 19.90 2.64 4.93
C TYR A 96 20.36 1.22 4.56
N SER A 97 21.37 0.72 5.28
CA SER A 97 21.97 -0.59 5.03
C SER A 97 21.54 -1.69 6.02
N GLY A 98 20.86 -1.31 7.11
CA GLY A 98 20.40 -2.26 8.14
C GLY A 98 19.05 -2.91 7.79
N LEU A 99 18.86 -3.24 6.50
CA LEU A 99 17.62 -3.85 5.99
C LEU A 99 17.83 -5.34 5.75
N ASP A 100 16.80 -6.10 6.05
CA ASP A 100 16.63 -7.46 5.62
C ASP A 100 15.24 -7.61 4.98
N TYR A 101 14.99 -8.66 4.24
CA TYR A 101 13.68 -8.94 3.68
C TYR A 101 13.27 -10.39 3.90
N TYR A 102 11.96 -10.64 3.95
CA TYR A 102 11.43 -11.98 4.11
C TYR A 102 10.13 -12.14 3.30
N ILE A 103 10.07 -13.21 2.54
CA ILE A 103 8.86 -13.65 1.84
C ILE A 103 8.59 -15.09 2.30
N PRO A 104 7.43 -15.38 2.90
CA PRO A 104 7.14 -16.69 3.45
C PRO A 104 7.03 -17.75 2.35
N ASP A 105 7.41 -18.98 2.70
CA ASP A 105 7.16 -20.12 1.82
C ASP A 105 5.67 -20.49 1.83
N ARG A 106 5.04 -20.50 0.65
CA ARG A 106 3.61 -20.77 0.48
C ARG A 106 3.17 -22.10 1.09
N TYR A 107 4.01 -23.11 1.00
CA TYR A 107 3.67 -24.46 1.42
C TYR A 107 4.03 -24.77 2.87
N GLU A 108 5.13 -24.19 3.38
CA GLU A 108 5.60 -24.44 4.75
C GLU A 108 5.00 -23.47 5.77
N GLU A 109 4.75 -22.21 5.38
CA GLU A 109 4.36 -21.13 6.29
C GLU A 109 2.93 -20.66 6.07
N GLY A 110 2.40 -20.82 4.86
CA GLY A 110 1.07 -20.36 4.49
C GLY A 110 0.99 -18.86 4.24
N TYR A 111 -0.22 -18.32 4.25
CA TYR A 111 -0.52 -16.93 4.01
C TYR A 111 -0.30 -16.06 5.24
N GLY A 112 0.22 -14.85 5.04
CA GLY A 112 0.35 -13.84 6.08
C GLY A 112 1.59 -14.02 6.96
N ILE A 113 1.59 -13.42 8.16
CA ILE A 113 2.74 -13.40 9.07
C ILE A 113 2.88 -14.75 9.78
N SER A 114 4.06 -15.38 9.67
CA SER A 114 4.39 -16.67 10.29
C SER A 114 5.18 -16.52 11.60
N ASP A 115 5.03 -17.49 12.53
CA ASP A 115 5.88 -17.54 13.73
C ASP A 115 7.36 -17.71 13.36
N LYS A 116 7.64 -18.48 12.30
CA LYS A 116 8.99 -18.72 11.77
C LYS A 116 9.65 -17.41 11.37
N SER A 117 8.93 -16.50 10.69
CA SER A 117 9.46 -15.19 10.31
C SER A 117 9.73 -14.28 11.51
N ILE A 118 8.88 -14.35 12.55
CA ILE A 118 9.06 -13.60 13.80
C ILE A 118 10.26 -14.13 14.58
N ASP A 119 10.42 -15.46 14.66
CA ASP A 119 11.57 -16.08 15.31
C ASP A 119 12.86 -15.74 14.59
N TYR A 120 12.87 -15.83 13.25
CA TYR A 120 13.99 -15.40 12.42
C TYR A 120 14.37 -13.93 12.71
N ALA A 121 13.36 -13.05 12.75
CA ALA A 121 13.60 -11.63 13.05
C ALA A 121 14.23 -11.43 14.43
N ALA A 122 13.72 -12.12 15.46
CA ALA A 122 14.26 -12.05 16.81
C ALA A 122 15.70 -12.55 16.91
N GLU A 123 16.01 -13.68 16.28
CA GLU A 123 17.35 -14.30 16.24
C GLU A 123 18.37 -13.41 15.52
N ASN A 124 17.94 -12.63 14.52
CA ASN A 124 18.79 -11.72 13.76
C ASN A 124 18.87 -10.31 14.32
N GLY A 125 18.21 -10.05 15.47
CA GLY A 125 18.21 -8.75 16.15
C GLY A 125 17.45 -7.67 15.41
N ILE A 126 16.40 -8.03 14.66
CA ILE A 126 15.46 -7.13 14.00
C ILE A 126 14.51 -6.59 15.06
N THR A 127 14.31 -5.28 15.08
CA THR A 127 13.46 -4.59 16.06
C THR A 127 12.29 -3.83 15.42
N LEU A 128 12.32 -3.67 14.10
CA LEU A 128 11.21 -3.11 13.33
C LEU A 128 10.85 -4.04 12.17
N PHE A 129 9.57 -4.36 12.07
CA PHE A 129 9.00 -5.19 11.03
C PHE A 129 8.02 -4.34 10.21
N ILE A 130 8.26 -4.19 8.93
CA ILE A 130 7.35 -3.52 7.99
C ILE A 130 6.64 -4.61 7.22
N ALA A 131 5.37 -4.86 7.57
CA ALA A 131 4.53 -5.84 6.91
C ALA A 131 3.78 -5.19 5.76
N LEU A 132 3.92 -5.75 4.56
CA LEU A 132 3.36 -5.26 3.32
C LEU A 132 2.36 -6.27 2.77
N ASP A 133 1.18 -5.80 2.37
CA ASP A 133 0.11 -6.62 1.81
C ASP A 133 -0.40 -7.73 2.74
N CYS A 134 -0.15 -7.61 4.02
CA CYS A 134 -0.60 -8.54 5.05
C CYS A 134 -0.52 -7.92 6.45
N GLY A 135 -1.09 -8.60 7.43
CA GLY A 135 -0.89 -8.26 8.83
C GLY A 135 -2.10 -7.65 9.50
N ILE A 136 -3.10 -7.12 8.78
CA ILE A 136 -4.28 -6.47 9.40
C ILE A 136 -5.08 -7.41 10.31
N LYS A 137 -5.03 -8.71 10.07
CA LYS A 137 -5.71 -9.75 10.86
C LYS A 137 -4.78 -10.51 11.81
N ALA A 138 -3.49 -10.19 11.85
CA ALA A 138 -2.46 -10.94 12.55
C ALA A 138 -2.32 -10.56 14.03
N VAL A 139 -3.45 -10.47 14.78
CA VAL A 139 -3.49 -9.97 16.17
C VAL A 139 -2.54 -10.77 17.07
N GLU A 140 -2.65 -12.11 17.07
CA GLU A 140 -1.84 -12.98 17.94
C GLU A 140 -0.36 -12.96 17.54
N LYS A 141 -0.06 -12.94 16.24
CA LYS A 141 1.31 -12.90 15.73
C LYS A 141 2.03 -11.61 16.10
N ILE A 142 1.34 -10.48 16.02
CA ILE A 142 1.90 -9.19 16.39
C ILE A 142 2.09 -9.09 17.92
N ALA A 143 1.16 -9.65 18.70
CA ALA A 143 1.34 -9.76 20.15
C ALA A 143 2.57 -10.64 20.51
N TYR A 144 2.77 -11.75 19.79
CA TYR A 144 3.95 -12.59 19.93
C TYR A 144 5.25 -11.85 19.58
N ALA A 145 5.28 -11.15 18.46
CA ALA A 145 6.43 -10.34 18.04
C ALA A 145 6.74 -9.23 19.05
N LYS A 146 5.73 -8.57 19.59
CA LYS A 146 5.86 -7.55 20.63
C LYS A 146 6.50 -8.12 21.91
N SER A 147 6.16 -9.36 22.29
CA SER A 147 6.81 -10.04 23.44
C SER A 147 8.31 -10.29 23.23
N LYS A 148 8.77 -10.29 21.97
CA LYS A 148 10.18 -10.39 21.59
C LYS A 148 10.86 -9.02 21.35
N GLY A 149 10.15 -7.92 21.61
CA GLY A 149 10.68 -6.57 21.41
C GLY A 149 10.69 -6.08 19.96
N ILE A 150 9.86 -6.66 19.11
CA ILE A 150 9.75 -6.29 17.69
C ILE A 150 8.49 -5.43 17.50
N ASP A 151 8.69 -4.20 17.00
CA ASP A 151 7.62 -3.29 16.59
C ASP A 151 7.14 -3.59 15.18
N PHE A 152 5.85 -3.34 14.92
CA PHE A 152 5.25 -3.51 13.59
C PHE A 152 4.73 -2.19 13.02
N ILE A 153 5.00 -1.98 11.72
CA ILE A 153 4.25 -1.06 10.84
C ILE A 153 3.54 -1.95 9.81
N ILE A 154 2.22 -1.84 9.74
CA ILE A 154 1.38 -2.61 8.80
C ILE A 154 1.00 -1.71 7.64
N CYS A 155 1.28 -2.15 6.42
CA CYS A 155 0.85 -1.55 5.16
C CYS A 155 -0.01 -2.56 4.42
N ASP A 156 -1.32 -2.52 4.64
CA ASP A 156 -2.26 -3.54 4.16
C ASP A 156 -3.49 -2.90 3.52
N HIS A 157 -4.20 -3.65 2.71
CA HIS A 157 -5.42 -3.21 2.04
C HIS A 157 -6.60 -4.18 2.21
N HIS A 158 -6.38 -5.29 2.91
CA HIS A 158 -7.44 -6.25 3.21
C HIS A 158 -8.46 -5.67 4.19
N MET A 159 -9.68 -6.22 4.18
CA MET A 159 -10.71 -5.83 5.13
C MET A 159 -10.27 -6.19 6.54
N PRO A 160 -10.29 -5.25 7.48
CA PRO A 160 -9.97 -5.53 8.88
C PRO A 160 -11.07 -6.39 9.52
N ASP A 161 -10.68 -7.15 10.53
CA ASP A 161 -11.62 -7.79 11.46
C ASP A 161 -12.01 -6.81 12.59
N ASP A 162 -12.91 -7.23 13.48
CA ASP A 162 -13.38 -6.41 14.61
C ASP A 162 -12.23 -5.99 15.55
N GLN A 163 -11.21 -6.83 15.67
CA GLN A 163 -10.03 -6.55 16.49
C GLN A 163 -8.82 -6.25 15.61
N LEU A 164 -8.25 -5.06 15.80
CA LEU A 164 -7.00 -4.66 15.15
C LEU A 164 -5.78 -5.14 15.93
N PRO A 165 -4.67 -5.48 15.25
CA PRO A 165 -3.40 -5.81 15.90
C PRO A 165 -2.79 -4.58 16.59
N ASP A 166 -2.08 -4.83 17.70
CA ASP A 166 -1.39 -3.80 18.49
C ASP A 166 -0.04 -3.42 17.83
N ALA A 167 -0.11 -2.88 16.62
CA ALA A 167 1.02 -2.36 15.87
C ALA A 167 1.27 -0.88 16.18
N VAL A 168 2.49 -0.41 15.94
CA VAL A 168 2.86 1.02 16.13
C VAL A 168 2.07 1.91 15.16
N ALA A 169 1.88 1.44 13.93
CA ALA A 169 1.10 2.11 12.92
C ALA A 169 0.41 1.10 11.99
N ILE A 170 -0.81 1.42 11.57
CA ILE A 170 -1.58 0.63 10.60
C ILE A 170 -1.98 1.56 9.46
N LEU A 171 -1.36 1.36 8.31
CA LEU A 171 -1.69 2.04 7.06
C LEU A 171 -2.61 1.13 6.25
N ASN A 172 -3.90 1.40 6.33
CA ASN A 172 -4.91 0.65 5.58
C ASN A 172 -6.08 1.58 5.23
N PRO A 173 -6.37 1.80 3.95
CA PRO A 173 -7.42 2.72 3.51
C PRO A 173 -8.84 2.24 3.84
N LYS A 174 -9.01 0.98 4.25
CA LYS A 174 -10.32 0.37 4.56
C LYS A 174 -10.65 0.34 6.06
N LEU A 175 -9.81 0.92 6.92
CA LEU A 175 -10.12 1.02 8.35
C LEU A 175 -11.40 1.81 8.61
N GLU A 176 -12.12 1.47 9.65
CA GLU A 176 -13.26 2.26 10.10
C GLU A 176 -12.81 3.67 10.51
N GLY A 177 -13.53 4.68 10.03
CA GLY A 177 -13.19 6.09 10.28
C GLY A 177 -11.97 6.60 9.52
N GLU A 178 -11.38 5.82 8.59
CA GLU A 178 -10.28 6.25 7.75
C GLU A 178 -10.74 7.30 6.72
N THR A 179 -10.00 8.40 6.61
CA THR A 179 -10.35 9.53 5.74
C THR A 179 -9.59 9.57 4.42
N TYR A 180 -8.65 8.64 4.19
CA TYR A 180 -7.93 8.55 2.93
C TYR A 180 -8.91 8.39 1.76
N PRO A 181 -8.85 9.26 0.71
CA PRO A 181 -9.93 9.34 -0.27
C PRO A 181 -10.11 8.10 -1.15
N TYR A 182 -9.02 7.37 -1.44
CA TYR A 182 -9.03 6.22 -2.33
C TYR A 182 -8.92 4.91 -1.55
N LYS A 183 -10.01 4.13 -1.51
CA LYS A 183 -10.11 2.90 -0.71
C LYS A 183 -9.56 1.64 -1.39
N HIS A 184 -9.21 1.73 -2.67
CA HIS A 184 -8.83 0.59 -3.51
C HIS A 184 -7.32 0.57 -3.86
N LEU A 185 -6.47 1.03 -2.93
CA LEU A 185 -5.04 0.81 -3.09
C LEU A 185 -4.74 -0.68 -2.99
N SER A 186 -3.79 -1.18 -3.79
CA SER A 186 -3.17 -2.48 -3.58
C SER A 186 -2.20 -2.44 -2.39
N GLY A 187 -1.74 -3.57 -1.89
CA GLY A 187 -0.72 -3.63 -0.83
C GLY A 187 0.56 -2.91 -1.24
N CYS A 188 1.03 -3.10 -2.49
CA CYS A 188 2.14 -2.34 -3.06
C CYS A 188 1.84 -0.84 -3.13
N GLY A 189 0.61 -0.46 -3.46
CA GLY A 189 0.15 0.94 -3.46
C GLY A 189 0.20 1.58 -2.07
N VAL A 190 -0.16 0.84 -1.01
CA VAL A 190 -0.03 1.32 0.38
C VAL A 190 1.46 1.46 0.75
N GLY A 191 2.30 0.49 0.40
CA GLY A 191 3.75 0.57 0.57
C GLY A 191 4.37 1.79 -0.13
N TYR A 192 3.94 2.06 -1.38
CA TYR A 192 4.33 3.27 -2.12
C TYR A 192 3.95 4.55 -1.37
N LYS A 193 2.73 4.62 -0.84
CA LYS A 193 2.27 5.78 -0.05
C LYS A 193 3.06 5.96 1.22
N PHE A 194 3.46 4.89 1.88
CA PHE A 194 4.35 4.97 3.03
C PHE A 194 5.73 5.54 2.65
N MET A 195 6.34 5.07 1.57
CA MET A 195 7.61 5.61 1.09
C MET A 195 7.47 7.05 0.62
N GLN A 196 6.32 7.43 0.02
CA GLN A 196 6.03 8.81 -0.35
C GLN A 196 5.96 9.72 0.89
N GLY A 197 5.27 9.30 1.95
CA GLY A 197 5.21 10.03 3.22
C GLY A 197 6.60 10.18 3.86
N PHE A 198 7.38 9.11 3.85
CA PHE A 198 8.76 9.14 4.33
C PHE A 198 9.64 10.09 3.51
N ALA A 199 9.54 10.07 2.17
CA ALA A 199 10.29 10.94 1.29
C ALA A 199 9.96 12.42 1.52
N ILE A 200 8.67 12.76 1.59
CA ILE A 200 8.20 14.14 1.87
C ILE A 200 8.76 14.62 3.21
N ASN A 201 8.66 13.81 4.27
CA ASN A 201 9.11 14.18 5.60
C ASN A 201 10.63 14.44 5.67
N ASN A 202 11.40 13.71 4.87
CA ASN A 202 12.87 13.77 4.88
C ASN A 202 13.46 14.64 3.75
N GLY A 203 12.63 15.30 2.94
CA GLY A 203 13.09 16.14 1.83
C GLY A 203 13.79 15.36 0.71
N ILE A 204 13.41 14.10 0.52
CA ILE A 204 13.93 13.22 -0.54
C ILE A 204 13.23 13.56 -1.86
N ASP A 205 13.97 13.58 -2.96
CA ASP A 205 13.40 13.81 -4.29
C ASP A 205 12.60 12.57 -4.75
N ILE A 206 11.27 12.72 -4.71
CA ILE A 206 10.33 11.67 -5.12
C ILE A 206 10.51 11.34 -6.60
N THR A 207 10.77 12.33 -7.44
CA THR A 207 10.84 12.14 -8.89
C THR A 207 12.01 11.25 -9.30
N SER A 208 13.17 11.42 -8.67
CA SER A 208 14.35 10.59 -8.97
C SER A 208 14.33 9.23 -8.30
N ASP A 209 13.82 9.13 -7.07
CA ASP A 209 14.09 8.01 -6.20
C ASP A 209 12.89 7.07 -5.98
N LEU A 210 11.67 7.60 -6.08
CA LEU A 210 10.45 6.83 -5.83
C LEU A 210 9.57 6.63 -7.08
N GLU A 211 9.39 7.66 -7.92
CA GLU A 211 8.56 7.55 -9.13
C GLU A 211 9.02 6.45 -10.09
N PRO A 212 10.33 6.17 -10.28
CA PRO A 212 10.75 5.05 -11.12
C PRO A 212 10.26 3.67 -10.65
N LEU A 213 9.82 3.55 -9.40
CA LEU A 213 9.28 2.31 -8.82
C LEU A 213 7.76 2.16 -8.99
N LEU A 214 7.10 3.10 -9.66
CA LEU A 214 5.67 3.00 -10.00
C LEU A 214 5.35 1.86 -10.98
N ASP A 215 6.33 1.36 -11.70
CA ASP A 215 6.20 0.15 -12.51
C ASP A 215 5.81 -1.07 -11.67
N LEU A 216 6.37 -1.21 -10.45
CA LEU A 216 6.01 -2.27 -9.51
C LEU A 216 4.57 -2.11 -9.01
N VAL A 217 4.13 -0.89 -8.74
CA VAL A 217 2.73 -0.62 -8.37
C VAL A 217 1.80 -0.96 -9.53
N ALA A 218 2.18 -0.62 -10.76
CA ALA A 218 1.38 -0.94 -11.94
C ALA A 218 1.25 -2.46 -12.17
N VAL A 219 2.32 -3.22 -11.94
CA VAL A 219 2.29 -4.70 -12.01
C VAL A 219 1.37 -5.28 -10.95
N SER A 220 1.47 -4.81 -9.70
CA SER A 220 0.60 -5.20 -8.60
C SER A 220 -0.88 -4.98 -8.94
N ILE A 221 -1.24 -3.77 -9.36
CA ILE A 221 -2.62 -3.41 -9.73
C ILE A 221 -3.12 -4.28 -10.88
N ALA A 222 -2.30 -4.47 -11.92
CA ALA A 222 -2.69 -5.27 -13.08
C ALA A 222 -2.94 -6.74 -12.72
N CYS A 223 -2.11 -7.32 -11.86
CA CYS A 223 -2.27 -8.69 -11.40
C CYS A 223 -3.50 -8.87 -10.52
N LEU A 224 -3.68 -8.02 -9.50
CA LEU A 224 -4.79 -8.14 -8.56
C LEU A 224 -6.15 -7.89 -9.21
N LEU A 225 -6.30 -6.78 -9.94
CA LEU A 225 -7.59 -6.36 -10.48
C LEU A 225 -8.03 -7.15 -11.71
N TYR A 226 -7.09 -7.76 -12.45
CA TYR A 226 -7.41 -8.39 -13.74
C TYR A 226 -7.24 -9.91 -13.76
N THR A 227 -6.58 -10.52 -12.77
CA THR A 227 -6.25 -11.95 -12.81
C THR A 227 -6.51 -12.73 -11.54
N SER A 228 -6.36 -12.17 -10.34
CA SER A 228 -6.46 -12.92 -9.07
C SER A 228 -7.76 -12.67 -8.30
N ASP A 229 -8.26 -11.45 -8.21
CA ASP A 229 -9.51 -11.16 -7.49
C ASP A 229 -10.74 -11.84 -8.09
N ALA A 230 -10.71 -12.15 -9.38
CA ALA A 230 -11.81 -12.91 -10.01
C ALA A 230 -11.87 -14.39 -9.60
N ALA A 231 -10.81 -14.92 -8.98
CA ALA A 231 -10.73 -16.33 -8.55
C ALA A 231 -11.01 -16.51 -7.04
N ASP A 232 -10.70 -15.49 -6.22
CA ASP A 232 -10.85 -15.55 -4.76
C ASP A 232 -12.24 -15.10 -4.27
N ASP A 233 -13.00 -14.35 -5.10
CA ASP A 233 -14.37 -13.90 -4.80
C ASP A 233 -15.47 -14.91 -5.19
N THR A 234 -15.15 -16.15 -5.51
CA THR A 234 -16.16 -17.20 -5.67
C THR A 234 -16.49 -17.81 -4.31
N PRO A 235 -17.78 -17.73 -3.89
CA PRO A 235 -18.25 -18.25 -2.61
C PRO A 235 -18.15 -19.78 -2.53
#